data_7940d8042dda3780841efea0c602043b
#
_entry.id   7940d8042dda3780841efea0c602043b
#
_cell.length_a   1.000
_cell.length_b   1.000
_cell.length_c   1.000
_cell.angle_alpha   90.00
_cell.angle_beta   90.00
_cell.angle_gamma   90.00
#
_symmetry.space_group_name_H-M   'P 1'
#
loop_
_entity.id
_entity.type
_entity.pdbx_description
1 polymer ?
#
loop_
_entity_poly.entity_id
_entity_poly.type
_entity_poly.pdbx_seq_one_letter_code
_entity_poly.pdbx_strand_id
1 'polypeptide(L)'
;MGARLKDVRSIYEKALQATNGAPLIKVGMGHIDLLTNKNEDARQHFESALTMTRTKKGDDPVISTAIGRAITDTKTGDFAYAIRLLEDASSKDPKNTETLIQLGNAYRKARPGEGGGMAFQTYKKAIEVNSGFVGPYLRLAKLFESQKNWELYLQYLNDGIAKDQKFTAAYYELFYYYFFRAQFAEAENYLTKYIDSKLPETDIQDQFLYAQLCWAKKDFDCAVSKAEIVYVAMGDVTKPKVFRLLADAYFQKKDYANAKKYSDLFFQKKNPDDYISGDHKIRADILSQTGGTTDEIFINYLQGSVLDTLLSSKIDFLKQGAEFLKVRGDSLSRVREGDLRLEIVKLKGDKVGQRDFFDAGFAYYQGKNYEKADSIFDVFTDKYPDEVYGPMMQYNIHRALDSTMEKGMAVPWAEKYLNLLERDTAKNKKTIIGVASYLASYHANIVKDREKALEYLRKMLVLDPTNEIIKNNISVLEKAPATKPPAPTKGGAAPAKAGSPKPSAKAATNKEIPIKT
;
A
#
# COMPACT_ATOMS: atom_id res chain seq x y z
N MET A 1 -19.56 -1.32 -13.55
CA MET A 1 -20.64 -0.37 -13.21
C MET A 1 -21.24 0.26 -14.46
N GLY A 2 -20.46 0.76 -15.40
CA GLY A 2 -20.98 1.48 -16.60
C GLY A 2 -21.91 0.69 -17.53
N ALA A 3 -21.64 -0.61 -17.80
CA ALA A 3 -22.51 -1.42 -18.66
C ALA A 3 -23.91 -1.63 -18.02
N ARG A 4 -23.97 -1.96 -16.74
CA ARG A 4 -25.22 -2.12 -15.99
C ARG A 4 -26.07 -0.84 -15.96
N LEU A 5 -25.45 0.33 -15.84
CA LEU A 5 -26.16 1.61 -15.86
C LEU A 5 -26.73 1.94 -17.24
N LYS A 6 -26.06 1.51 -18.33
CA LYS A 6 -26.61 1.64 -19.70
C LYS A 6 -27.85 0.79 -19.90
N ASP A 7 -27.84 -0.45 -19.41
CA ASP A 7 -28.99 -1.35 -19.49
C ASP A 7 -30.18 -0.81 -18.69
N VAL A 8 -29.92 -0.33 -17.45
CA VAL A 8 -30.94 0.30 -16.61
C VAL A 8 -31.50 1.56 -17.27
N ARG A 9 -30.67 2.42 -17.88
CA ARG A 9 -31.12 3.60 -18.62
C ARG A 9 -32.08 3.20 -19.74
N SER A 10 -31.76 2.23 -20.56
CA SER A 10 -32.60 1.74 -21.65
C SER A 10 -33.96 1.24 -21.14
N ILE A 11 -34.02 0.58 -19.98
CA ILE A 11 -35.28 0.16 -19.36
C ILE A 11 -36.12 1.39 -18.98
N TYR A 12 -35.53 2.39 -18.34
CA TYR A 12 -36.25 3.62 -17.95
C TYR A 12 -36.71 4.44 -19.17
N GLU A 13 -35.92 4.49 -20.24
CA GLU A 13 -36.32 5.16 -21.50
C GLU A 13 -37.55 4.47 -22.10
N LYS A 14 -37.59 3.16 -22.16
CA LYS A 14 -38.78 2.40 -22.61
C LYS A 14 -39.97 2.64 -21.68
N ALA A 15 -39.76 2.67 -20.38
CA ALA A 15 -40.81 2.96 -19.41
C ALA A 15 -41.37 4.39 -19.55
N LEU A 16 -40.52 5.39 -19.84
CA LEU A 16 -40.96 6.76 -20.13
C LEU A 16 -41.87 6.82 -21.35
N GLN A 17 -41.51 6.12 -22.43
CA GLN A 17 -42.34 6.05 -23.64
C GLN A 17 -43.67 5.34 -23.34
N ALA A 18 -43.65 4.21 -22.67
CA ALA A 18 -44.86 3.43 -22.37
C ALA A 18 -45.84 4.14 -21.41
N THR A 19 -45.32 5.00 -20.53
CA THR A 19 -46.11 5.71 -19.51
C THR A 19 -46.42 7.16 -19.85
N ASN A 20 -46.14 7.59 -21.10
CA ASN A 20 -46.22 9.00 -21.51
C ASN A 20 -45.49 9.96 -20.56
N GLY A 21 -44.32 9.53 -20.07
CA GLY A 21 -43.45 10.35 -19.23
C GLY A 21 -43.85 10.45 -17.78
N ALA A 22 -44.32 9.38 -17.17
CA ALA A 22 -44.72 9.35 -15.75
C ALA A 22 -43.71 10.01 -14.81
N PRO A 23 -44.12 10.89 -13.86
CA PRO A 23 -43.23 11.70 -13.02
C PRO A 23 -42.18 10.89 -12.25
N LEU A 24 -42.57 9.77 -11.62
CA LEU A 24 -41.62 8.91 -10.89
C LEU A 24 -40.59 8.26 -11.80
N ILE A 25 -40.94 7.96 -13.06
CA ILE A 25 -39.96 7.43 -14.03
C ILE A 25 -38.94 8.51 -14.40
N LYS A 26 -39.39 9.79 -14.53
CA LYS A 26 -38.46 10.93 -14.72
C LYS A 26 -37.50 11.09 -13.54
N VAL A 27 -38.00 10.94 -12.31
CA VAL A 27 -37.11 10.95 -11.12
C VAL A 27 -36.09 9.84 -11.21
N GLY A 28 -36.48 8.63 -11.64
CA GLY A 28 -35.54 7.52 -11.86
C GLY A 28 -34.48 7.81 -12.93
N MET A 29 -34.87 8.48 -14.03
CA MET A 29 -33.92 8.94 -15.05
C MET A 29 -32.93 9.95 -14.48
N GLY A 30 -33.41 10.93 -13.72
CA GLY A 30 -32.53 11.90 -13.03
C GLY A 30 -31.58 11.24 -12.06
N HIS A 31 -32.02 10.18 -11.37
CA HIS A 31 -31.12 9.39 -10.51
C HIS A 31 -29.99 8.71 -11.31
N ILE A 32 -30.31 8.11 -12.47
CA ILE A 32 -29.29 7.53 -13.36
C ILE A 32 -28.33 8.60 -13.87
N ASP A 33 -28.85 9.80 -14.17
CA ASP A 33 -28.00 10.92 -14.58
C ASP A 33 -27.03 11.36 -13.49
N LEU A 34 -27.47 11.44 -12.24
CA LEU A 34 -26.57 11.70 -11.09
C LEU A 34 -25.50 10.61 -10.95
N LEU A 35 -25.86 9.33 -11.10
CA LEU A 35 -24.92 8.21 -11.04
C LEU A 35 -23.90 8.20 -12.19
N THR A 36 -24.18 8.93 -13.26
CA THR A 36 -23.30 9.10 -14.43
C THR A 36 -22.68 10.50 -14.53
N ASN A 37 -22.74 11.29 -13.44
CA ASN A 37 -22.21 12.66 -13.31
C ASN A 37 -22.83 13.68 -14.30
N LYS A 38 -24.07 13.46 -14.72
CA LYS A 38 -24.84 14.35 -15.59
C LYS A 38 -25.80 15.20 -14.76
N ASN A 39 -25.26 16.10 -13.95
CA ASN A 39 -26.01 16.82 -12.92
C ASN A 39 -27.11 17.73 -13.53
N GLU A 40 -26.85 18.39 -14.66
CA GLU A 40 -27.80 19.25 -15.34
C GLU A 40 -28.98 18.46 -15.94
N ASP A 41 -28.69 17.33 -16.58
CA ASP A 41 -29.75 16.45 -17.13
C ASP A 41 -30.62 15.92 -15.97
N ALA A 42 -30.00 15.54 -14.86
CA ALA A 42 -30.72 15.11 -13.65
C ALA A 42 -31.66 16.22 -13.14
N ARG A 43 -31.15 17.45 -13.06
CA ARG A 43 -31.95 18.61 -12.63
C ARG A 43 -33.14 18.83 -13.52
N GLN A 44 -32.97 18.76 -14.84
CA GLN A 44 -34.06 18.92 -15.80
C GLN A 44 -35.15 17.84 -15.63
N HIS A 45 -34.75 16.59 -15.42
CA HIS A 45 -35.69 15.51 -15.15
C HIS A 45 -36.49 15.75 -13.87
N PHE A 46 -35.82 16.21 -12.78
CA PHE A 46 -36.49 16.49 -11.51
C PHE A 46 -37.46 17.66 -11.61
N GLU A 47 -37.04 18.77 -12.21
CA GLU A 47 -37.94 19.93 -12.40
C GLU A 47 -39.14 19.60 -13.32
N SER A 48 -38.92 18.77 -14.35
CA SER A 48 -39.99 18.27 -15.19
C SER A 48 -41.00 17.42 -14.38
N ALA A 49 -40.52 16.51 -13.50
CA ALA A 49 -41.39 15.70 -12.66
C ALA A 49 -42.21 16.55 -11.67
N LEU A 50 -41.59 17.55 -11.04
CA LEU A 50 -42.28 18.51 -10.17
C LEU A 50 -43.34 19.32 -10.92
N THR A 51 -43.00 19.86 -12.09
CA THR A 51 -43.92 20.68 -12.88
C THR A 51 -45.16 19.90 -13.30
N MET A 52 -45.02 18.62 -13.65
CA MET A 52 -46.14 17.76 -14.04
C MET A 52 -47.13 17.45 -12.90
N THR A 53 -46.66 17.51 -11.65
CA THR A 53 -47.46 17.12 -10.47
C THR A 53 -47.82 18.31 -9.57
N ARG A 54 -47.27 19.51 -9.88
CA ARG A 54 -47.51 20.73 -9.11
C ARG A 54 -48.97 21.11 -9.12
N THR A 55 -49.48 21.42 -7.96
CA THR A 55 -50.84 21.89 -7.74
C THR A 55 -50.85 23.31 -7.18
N LYS A 56 -52.05 23.88 -6.93
CA LYS A 56 -52.16 25.16 -6.20
C LYS A 56 -51.56 25.15 -4.80
N LYS A 57 -51.35 23.95 -4.22
CA LYS A 57 -50.71 23.74 -2.92
C LYS A 57 -49.18 23.60 -3.02
N GLY A 58 -48.61 23.79 -4.21
CA GLY A 58 -47.18 23.64 -4.48
C GLY A 58 -46.79 22.22 -4.97
N ASP A 59 -45.52 21.84 -4.78
CA ASP A 59 -44.99 20.58 -5.27
C ASP A 59 -45.60 19.37 -4.55
N ASP A 60 -45.73 18.27 -5.27
CA ASP A 60 -46.22 17.02 -4.74
C ASP A 60 -45.20 16.42 -3.74
N PRO A 61 -45.60 16.17 -2.48
CA PRO A 61 -44.67 15.63 -1.48
C PRO A 61 -44.11 14.25 -1.82
N VAL A 62 -44.81 13.43 -2.59
CA VAL A 62 -44.33 12.10 -3.01
C VAL A 62 -43.20 12.27 -4.02
N ILE A 63 -43.37 13.16 -5.00
CA ILE A 63 -42.31 13.43 -6.00
C ILE A 63 -41.13 14.13 -5.36
N SER A 64 -41.34 15.08 -4.46
CA SER A 64 -40.27 15.75 -3.71
C SER A 64 -39.46 14.76 -2.85
N THR A 65 -40.14 13.81 -2.22
CA THR A 65 -39.46 12.74 -1.45
C THR A 65 -38.66 11.82 -2.36
N ALA A 66 -39.20 11.42 -3.49
CA ALA A 66 -38.49 10.56 -4.45
C ALA A 66 -37.24 11.26 -5.01
N ILE A 67 -37.30 12.56 -5.31
CA ILE A 67 -36.15 13.35 -5.76
C ILE A 67 -35.12 13.45 -4.61
N GLY A 68 -35.56 13.78 -3.41
CA GLY A 68 -34.69 13.84 -2.24
C GLY A 68 -33.93 12.52 -2.02
N ARG A 69 -34.63 11.38 -2.16
CA ARG A 69 -34.03 10.05 -2.11
C ARG A 69 -32.99 9.84 -3.22
N ALA A 70 -33.34 10.15 -4.48
CA ALA A 70 -32.44 10.01 -5.61
C ALA A 70 -31.13 10.78 -5.40
N ILE A 71 -31.21 12.02 -4.87
CA ILE A 71 -30.04 12.85 -4.57
C ILE A 71 -29.25 12.26 -3.39
N THR A 72 -29.93 11.85 -2.31
CA THR A 72 -29.26 11.30 -1.12
C THR A 72 -28.62 9.92 -1.36
N ASP A 73 -29.01 9.18 -2.39
CA ASP A 73 -28.36 7.92 -2.77
C ASP A 73 -27.02 8.12 -3.50
N THR A 74 -26.69 9.34 -3.92
CA THR A 74 -25.44 9.67 -4.60
C THR A 74 -24.36 10.20 -3.65
N LYS A 75 -23.11 10.22 -4.12
CA LYS A 75 -21.98 10.80 -3.35
C LYS A 75 -21.89 12.32 -3.51
N THR A 76 -22.30 12.87 -4.64
CA THR A 76 -22.04 14.26 -5.09
C THR A 76 -23.31 14.98 -5.52
N GLY A 77 -24.45 14.68 -4.90
CA GLY A 77 -25.72 15.34 -5.21
C GLY A 77 -25.83 16.76 -4.63
N ASP A 78 -26.74 17.57 -5.17
CA ASP A 78 -27.15 18.85 -4.57
C ASP A 78 -28.00 18.61 -3.31
N PHE A 79 -27.32 18.41 -2.18
CA PHE A 79 -27.98 18.11 -0.92
C PHE A 79 -28.76 19.31 -0.36
N ALA A 80 -28.39 20.54 -0.69
CA ALA A 80 -29.15 21.73 -0.31
C ALA A 80 -30.52 21.78 -1.01
N TYR A 81 -30.53 21.44 -2.28
CA TYR A 81 -31.76 21.27 -3.02
C TYR A 81 -32.64 20.14 -2.46
N ALA A 82 -32.03 18.99 -2.14
CA ALA A 82 -32.76 17.89 -1.52
C ALA A 82 -33.36 18.28 -0.16
N ILE A 83 -32.64 19.00 0.70
CA ILE A 83 -33.15 19.49 1.99
C ILE A 83 -34.38 20.35 1.77
N ARG A 84 -34.33 21.36 0.88
CA ARG A 84 -35.45 22.23 0.61
C ARG A 84 -36.72 21.49 0.16
N LEU A 85 -36.56 20.51 -0.76
CA LEU A 85 -37.69 19.72 -1.24
C LEU A 85 -38.26 18.81 -0.14
N LEU A 86 -37.41 18.23 0.70
CA LEU A 86 -37.81 17.32 1.77
C LEU A 86 -38.42 18.06 2.96
N GLU A 87 -37.96 19.25 3.29
CA GLU A 87 -38.59 20.12 4.30
C GLU A 87 -40.01 20.54 3.87
N ASP A 88 -40.17 20.97 2.62
CA ASP A 88 -41.50 21.27 2.07
C ASP A 88 -42.42 20.04 2.06
N ALA A 89 -41.91 18.90 1.61
CA ALA A 89 -42.65 17.64 1.65
C ALA A 89 -43.04 17.21 3.07
N SER A 90 -42.11 17.33 4.03
CA SER A 90 -42.39 17.02 5.44
C SER A 90 -43.39 17.97 6.10
N SER A 91 -43.45 19.22 5.64
CA SER A 91 -44.46 20.19 6.12
C SER A 91 -45.87 19.84 5.63
N LYS A 92 -45.99 19.34 4.40
CA LYS A 92 -47.24 18.93 3.76
C LYS A 92 -47.75 17.58 4.22
N ASP A 93 -46.81 16.64 4.45
CA ASP A 93 -47.12 15.30 4.96
C ASP A 93 -46.16 14.93 6.12
N PRO A 94 -46.43 15.45 7.34
CA PRO A 94 -45.56 15.26 8.49
C PRO A 94 -45.56 13.81 9.03
N LYS A 95 -46.45 12.95 8.56
CA LYS A 95 -46.56 11.54 8.93
C LYS A 95 -45.82 10.60 7.95
N ASN A 96 -45.24 11.14 6.90
CA ASN A 96 -44.46 10.34 5.94
C ASN A 96 -43.06 10.02 6.50
N THR A 97 -42.92 8.83 6.99
CA THR A 97 -41.69 8.32 7.61
C THR A 97 -40.52 8.30 6.61
N GLU A 98 -40.81 7.97 5.33
CA GLU A 98 -39.78 7.95 4.28
C GLU A 98 -39.21 9.38 4.03
N THR A 99 -40.09 10.39 3.96
CA THR A 99 -39.66 11.79 3.85
C THR A 99 -38.73 12.19 4.99
N LEU A 100 -39.07 11.83 6.22
CA LEU A 100 -38.26 12.12 7.39
C LEU A 100 -36.90 11.40 7.34
N ILE A 101 -36.85 10.15 6.88
CA ILE A 101 -35.58 9.43 6.71
C ILE A 101 -34.70 10.11 5.67
N GLN A 102 -35.26 10.46 4.52
CA GLN A 102 -34.49 11.09 3.45
C GLN A 102 -34.02 12.50 3.84
N LEU A 103 -34.83 13.24 4.60
CA LEU A 103 -34.41 14.52 5.16
C LEU A 103 -33.22 14.39 6.12
N GLY A 104 -33.26 13.41 7.03
CA GLY A 104 -32.14 13.11 7.91
C GLY A 104 -30.88 12.69 7.15
N ASN A 105 -31.02 11.90 6.07
CA ASN A 105 -29.93 11.53 5.18
C ASN A 105 -29.33 12.76 4.49
N ALA A 106 -30.19 13.69 4.01
CA ALA A 106 -29.77 14.93 3.35
C ALA A 106 -28.97 15.85 4.30
N TYR A 107 -29.44 16.03 5.54
CA TYR A 107 -28.70 16.80 6.53
C TYR A 107 -27.29 16.23 6.82
N ARG A 108 -27.16 14.90 6.96
CA ARG A 108 -25.84 14.27 7.18
C ARG A 108 -24.90 14.48 6.00
N LYS A 109 -25.42 14.45 4.77
CA LYS A 109 -24.61 14.59 3.56
C LYS A 109 -24.25 16.03 3.23
N ALA A 110 -25.17 16.97 3.49
CA ALA A 110 -24.93 18.39 3.24
C ALA A 110 -23.86 18.98 4.17
N ARG A 111 -23.77 18.50 5.42
CA ARG A 111 -22.85 19.02 6.43
C ARG A 111 -22.18 17.87 7.20
N PRO A 112 -21.18 17.20 6.61
CA PRO A 112 -20.45 16.15 7.30
C PRO A 112 -19.87 16.67 8.62
N GLY A 113 -20.19 15.98 9.75
CA GLY A 113 -19.77 16.37 11.08
C GLY A 113 -20.78 17.27 11.82
N GLU A 114 -21.41 18.23 11.16
CA GLU A 114 -22.37 19.19 11.78
C GLU A 114 -23.83 18.77 11.63
N GLY A 115 -24.20 18.17 10.52
CA GLY A 115 -25.57 17.76 10.21
C GLY A 115 -26.11 16.61 11.07
N GLY A 116 -25.29 16.03 11.93
CA GLY A 116 -25.65 14.89 12.78
C GLY A 116 -26.77 15.18 13.76
N GLY A 117 -26.81 16.37 14.36
CA GLY A 117 -27.86 16.78 15.30
C GLY A 117 -29.22 16.89 14.64
N MET A 118 -29.32 17.55 13.47
CA MET A 118 -30.57 17.66 12.71
C MET A 118 -31.05 16.30 12.21
N ALA A 119 -30.12 15.47 11.74
CA ALA A 119 -30.44 14.11 11.31
C ALA A 119 -30.98 13.26 12.47
N PHE A 120 -30.34 13.35 13.65
CA PHE A 120 -30.81 12.65 14.84
C PHE A 120 -32.25 13.00 15.20
N GLN A 121 -32.57 14.31 15.28
CA GLN A 121 -33.92 14.77 15.59
C GLN A 121 -34.94 14.27 14.54
N THR A 122 -34.55 14.30 13.27
CA THR A 122 -35.42 13.90 12.16
C THR A 122 -35.68 12.39 12.19
N TYR A 123 -34.66 11.55 12.44
CA TYR A 123 -34.83 10.11 12.59
C TYR A 123 -35.66 9.76 13.85
N LYS A 124 -35.47 10.48 14.97
CA LYS A 124 -36.29 10.32 16.17
C LYS A 124 -37.76 10.62 15.88
N LYS A 125 -38.05 11.72 15.20
CA LYS A 125 -39.41 12.05 14.74
C LYS A 125 -40.00 10.95 13.85
N ALA A 126 -39.20 10.33 12.98
CA ALA A 126 -39.66 9.21 12.16
C ALA A 126 -40.08 8.00 13.02
N ILE A 127 -39.35 7.70 14.11
CA ILE A 127 -39.72 6.65 15.07
C ILE A 127 -41.00 7.00 15.82
N GLU A 128 -41.17 8.26 16.22
CA GLU A 128 -42.39 8.74 16.91
C GLU A 128 -43.63 8.61 16.01
N VAL A 129 -43.48 8.89 14.71
CA VAL A 129 -44.56 8.73 13.71
C VAL A 129 -44.91 7.27 13.48
N ASN A 130 -43.92 6.39 13.36
CA ASN A 130 -44.13 4.97 13.14
C ASN A 130 -42.99 4.15 13.77
N SER A 131 -43.19 3.73 15.00
CA SER A 131 -42.19 2.93 15.74
C SER A 131 -41.98 1.51 15.19
N GLY A 132 -42.89 0.99 14.37
CA GLY A 132 -42.75 -0.32 13.71
C GLY A 132 -41.89 -0.24 12.43
N PHE A 133 -41.61 0.94 11.91
CA PHE A 133 -40.78 1.09 10.74
C PHE A 133 -39.31 1.14 11.14
N VAL A 134 -38.57 0.07 10.88
CA VAL A 134 -37.20 -0.13 11.43
C VAL A 134 -36.10 0.68 10.73
N GLY A 135 -36.38 1.29 9.57
CA GLY A 135 -35.43 2.10 8.83
C GLY A 135 -34.73 3.19 9.66
N PRO A 136 -35.47 4.01 10.47
CA PRO A 136 -34.86 5.05 11.30
C PRO A 136 -33.89 4.51 12.35
N TYR A 137 -34.16 3.34 12.93
CA TYR A 137 -33.26 2.71 13.90
C TYR A 137 -31.90 2.40 13.29
N LEU A 138 -31.87 1.86 12.05
CA LEU A 138 -30.61 1.64 11.33
C LEU A 138 -29.87 2.95 11.09
N ARG A 139 -30.58 4.02 10.71
CA ARG A 139 -29.97 5.33 10.45
C ARG A 139 -29.37 5.93 11.72
N LEU A 140 -30.04 5.78 12.88
CA LEU A 140 -29.51 6.21 14.17
C LEU A 140 -28.29 5.36 14.57
N ALA A 141 -28.36 4.06 14.43
CA ALA A 141 -27.20 3.19 14.65
C ALA A 141 -26.00 3.64 13.80
N LYS A 142 -26.18 3.84 12.48
CA LYS A 142 -25.12 4.32 11.59
C LYS A 142 -24.62 5.73 11.92
N LEU A 143 -25.44 6.58 12.51
CA LEU A 143 -25.02 7.89 13.02
C LEU A 143 -24.05 7.71 14.18
N PHE A 144 -24.39 6.88 15.17
CA PHE A 144 -23.53 6.64 16.33
C PHE A 144 -22.29 5.79 16.02
N GLU A 145 -22.34 4.90 15.03
CA GLU A 145 -21.14 4.24 14.48
C GLU A 145 -20.12 5.26 14.00
N SER A 146 -20.57 6.28 13.25
CA SER A 146 -19.67 7.33 12.73
C SER A 146 -19.01 8.16 13.84
N GLN A 147 -19.65 8.23 15.01
CA GLN A 147 -19.15 8.88 16.22
C GLN A 147 -18.36 7.93 17.14
N LYS A 148 -18.23 6.65 16.76
CA LYS A 148 -17.66 5.57 17.59
C LYS A 148 -18.37 5.38 18.93
N ASN A 149 -19.61 5.80 19.04
CA ASN A 149 -20.46 5.53 20.20
C ASN A 149 -21.14 4.16 20.06
N TRP A 150 -20.40 3.15 20.49
CA TRP A 150 -20.80 1.75 20.30
C TRP A 150 -21.97 1.33 21.18
N GLU A 151 -22.17 1.98 22.31
CA GLU A 151 -23.29 1.72 23.20
C GLU A 151 -24.62 2.09 22.51
N LEU A 152 -24.75 3.31 22.03
CA LEU A 152 -25.93 3.76 21.31
C LEU A 152 -26.10 3.05 19.96
N TYR A 153 -24.99 2.72 19.29
CA TYR A 153 -25.03 1.89 18.07
C TYR A 153 -25.74 0.55 18.32
N LEU A 154 -25.31 -0.19 19.33
CA LEU A 154 -25.93 -1.47 19.72
C LEU A 154 -27.36 -1.31 20.22
N GLN A 155 -27.62 -0.27 21.00
CA GLN A 155 -28.95 0.02 21.52
C GLN A 155 -29.96 0.17 20.37
N TYR A 156 -29.68 1.04 19.40
CA TYR A 156 -30.61 1.28 18.29
C TYR A 156 -30.79 0.05 17.38
N LEU A 157 -29.77 -0.76 17.18
CA LEU A 157 -29.92 -2.02 16.42
C LEU A 157 -30.85 -3.00 17.17
N ASN A 158 -30.67 -3.14 18.49
CA ASN A 158 -31.49 -4.03 19.31
C ASN A 158 -32.93 -3.51 19.45
N ASP A 159 -33.13 -2.19 19.61
CA ASP A 159 -34.45 -1.57 19.62
C ASP A 159 -35.19 -1.83 18.31
N GLY A 160 -34.52 -1.74 17.17
CA GLY A 160 -35.08 -2.08 15.88
C GLY A 160 -35.45 -3.56 15.76
N ILE A 161 -34.59 -4.46 16.22
CA ILE A 161 -34.89 -5.90 16.27
C ILE A 161 -36.10 -6.21 17.17
N ALA A 162 -36.24 -5.52 18.28
CA ALA A 162 -37.41 -5.66 19.17
C ALA A 162 -38.73 -5.24 18.49
N LYS A 163 -38.65 -4.34 17.47
CA LYS A 163 -39.83 -3.93 16.68
C LYS A 163 -40.09 -4.87 15.50
N ASP A 164 -39.06 -5.42 14.90
CA ASP A 164 -39.18 -6.37 13.80
C ASP A 164 -38.09 -7.45 13.91
N GLN A 165 -38.51 -8.66 14.26
CA GLN A 165 -37.65 -9.84 14.39
C GLN A 165 -37.00 -10.23 13.03
N LYS A 166 -37.50 -9.73 11.90
CA LYS A 166 -36.94 -9.92 10.56
C LYS A 166 -36.08 -8.72 10.10
N PHE A 167 -35.61 -7.88 11.03
CA PHE A 167 -34.77 -6.76 10.70
C PHE A 167 -33.37 -7.21 10.24
N THR A 168 -33.33 -7.77 9.03
CA THR A 168 -32.15 -8.36 8.38
C THR A 168 -30.93 -7.44 8.41
N ALA A 169 -31.13 -6.14 8.16
CA ALA A 169 -30.03 -5.18 8.15
C ALA A 169 -29.34 -5.03 9.52
N ALA A 170 -30.10 -5.12 10.63
CA ALA A 170 -29.52 -5.05 11.96
C ALA A 170 -28.67 -6.29 12.28
N TYR A 171 -29.11 -7.48 11.89
CA TYR A 171 -28.32 -8.70 12.07
C TYR A 171 -27.02 -8.68 11.27
N TYR A 172 -27.04 -8.14 10.05
CA TYR A 172 -25.85 -7.94 9.24
C TYR A 172 -24.83 -6.99 9.92
N GLU A 173 -25.33 -5.87 10.46
CA GLU A 173 -24.50 -4.91 11.19
C GLU A 173 -23.88 -5.52 12.47
N LEU A 174 -24.69 -6.27 13.23
CA LEU A 174 -24.22 -6.95 14.44
C LEU A 174 -23.20 -8.04 14.12
N PHE A 175 -23.40 -8.81 13.04
CA PHE A 175 -22.40 -9.76 12.56
C PHE A 175 -21.04 -9.08 12.38
N TYR A 176 -20.96 -8.00 11.62
CA TYR A 176 -19.69 -7.30 11.39
C TYR A 176 -19.16 -6.60 12.65
N TYR A 177 -20.03 -6.08 13.50
CA TYR A 177 -19.62 -5.49 14.77
C TYR A 177 -18.83 -6.48 15.62
N TYR A 178 -19.32 -7.71 15.77
CA TYR A 178 -18.67 -8.76 16.54
C TYR A 178 -17.48 -9.38 15.79
N PHE A 179 -17.60 -9.54 14.47
CA PHE A 179 -16.54 -10.05 13.61
C PHE A 179 -15.25 -9.23 13.72
N PHE A 180 -15.35 -7.91 13.58
CA PHE A 180 -14.17 -7.01 13.67
C PHE A 180 -13.60 -6.88 15.09
N ARG A 181 -14.30 -7.37 16.10
CA ARG A 181 -13.82 -7.47 17.49
C ARG A 181 -13.31 -8.85 17.85
N ALA A 182 -13.18 -9.74 16.87
CA ALA A 182 -12.78 -11.14 17.04
C ALA A 182 -13.68 -11.93 18.03
N GLN A 183 -14.91 -11.48 18.24
CA GLN A 183 -15.96 -12.16 19.02
C GLN A 183 -16.71 -13.11 18.09
N PHE A 184 -16.04 -14.20 17.68
CA PHE A 184 -16.50 -15.04 16.57
C PHE A 184 -17.74 -15.87 16.90
N ALA A 185 -17.96 -16.22 18.16
CA ALA A 185 -19.19 -16.94 18.58
C ALA A 185 -20.42 -16.04 18.42
N GLU A 186 -20.35 -14.79 18.85
CA GLU A 186 -21.42 -13.81 18.68
C GLU A 186 -21.61 -13.46 17.20
N ALA A 187 -20.51 -13.32 16.46
CA ALA A 187 -20.59 -13.08 15.02
C ALA A 187 -21.31 -14.23 14.31
N GLU A 188 -21.02 -15.49 14.64
CA GLU A 188 -21.69 -16.67 14.07
C GLU A 188 -23.18 -16.70 14.39
N ASN A 189 -23.56 -16.41 15.64
CA ASN A 189 -24.95 -16.31 16.06
C ASN A 189 -25.71 -15.23 15.23
N TYR A 190 -25.12 -14.04 15.06
CA TYR A 190 -25.78 -13.00 14.27
C TYR A 190 -25.77 -13.27 12.77
N LEU A 191 -24.76 -13.96 12.24
CA LEU A 191 -24.76 -14.41 10.85
C LEU A 191 -25.89 -15.40 10.59
N THR A 192 -26.11 -16.35 11.50
CA THR A 192 -27.25 -17.28 11.42
C THR A 192 -28.58 -16.53 11.42
N LYS A 193 -28.78 -15.61 12.36
CA LYS A 193 -30.01 -14.79 12.42
C LYS A 193 -30.19 -13.92 11.15
N TYR A 194 -29.11 -13.40 10.59
CA TYR A 194 -29.13 -12.67 9.32
C TYR A 194 -29.69 -13.54 8.18
N ILE A 195 -29.18 -14.76 8.05
CA ILE A 195 -29.61 -15.70 7.00
C ILE A 195 -31.03 -16.15 7.22
N ASP A 196 -31.37 -16.53 8.44
CA ASP A 196 -32.74 -16.98 8.81
C ASP A 196 -33.78 -15.87 8.56
N SER A 197 -33.44 -14.61 8.81
CA SER A 197 -34.31 -13.46 8.55
C SER A 197 -34.67 -13.25 7.08
N LYS A 198 -33.88 -13.83 6.16
CA LYS A 198 -34.08 -13.75 4.69
C LYS A 198 -34.92 -14.90 4.14
N LEU A 199 -35.14 -15.95 4.90
CA LEU A 199 -35.85 -17.13 4.41
C LEU A 199 -37.29 -16.79 3.96
N PRO A 200 -37.78 -17.40 2.84
CA PRO A 200 -37.14 -18.49 2.07
C PRO A 200 -36.13 -17.99 1.01
N GLU A 201 -35.94 -16.68 0.85
CA GLU A 201 -35.02 -16.09 -0.13
C GLU A 201 -33.58 -16.13 0.41
N THR A 202 -32.71 -16.92 -0.22
CA THR A 202 -31.28 -16.98 0.13
C THR A 202 -30.43 -16.45 -1.02
N ASP A 203 -29.33 -15.78 -0.68
CA ASP A 203 -28.31 -15.32 -1.63
C ASP A 203 -27.05 -16.19 -1.49
N ILE A 204 -26.58 -16.73 -2.60
CA ILE A 204 -25.33 -17.49 -2.62
C ILE A 204 -24.16 -16.70 -2.02
N GLN A 205 -24.22 -15.36 -2.06
CA GLN A 205 -23.23 -14.48 -1.42
C GLN A 205 -23.17 -14.66 0.11
N ASP A 206 -24.21 -15.20 0.74
CA ASP A 206 -24.23 -15.46 2.18
C ASP A 206 -23.20 -16.53 2.57
N GLN A 207 -22.92 -17.48 1.67
CA GLN A 207 -21.84 -18.45 1.86
C GLN A 207 -20.45 -17.78 1.96
N PHE A 208 -20.29 -16.61 1.31
CA PHE A 208 -19.05 -15.85 1.45
C PHE A 208 -18.87 -15.25 2.85
N LEU A 209 -19.95 -14.87 3.53
CA LEU A 209 -19.89 -14.40 4.93
C LEU A 209 -19.42 -15.52 5.85
N TYR A 210 -19.93 -16.74 5.66
CA TYR A 210 -19.42 -17.90 6.38
C TYR A 210 -17.94 -18.19 6.07
N ALA A 211 -17.55 -18.11 4.79
CA ALA A 211 -16.14 -18.27 4.41
C ALA A 211 -15.21 -17.27 5.12
N GLN A 212 -15.65 -16.00 5.23
CA GLN A 212 -14.91 -14.98 5.96
C GLN A 212 -14.79 -15.30 7.45
N LEU A 213 -15.88 -15.78 8.07
CA LEU A 213 -15.89 -16.15 9.48
C LEU A 213 -14.97 -17.36 9.74
N CYS A 214 -15.03 -18.39 8.91
CA CYS A 214 -14.15 -19.55 8.99
C CYS A 214 -12.68 -19.13 8.85
N TRP A 215 -12.38 -18.27 7.90
CA TRP A 215 -11.03 -17.73 7.72
C TRP A 215 -10.52 -16.98 8.95
N ALA A 216 -11.38 -16.13 9.54
CA ALA A 216 -11.04 -15.38 10.75
C ALA A 216 -10.82 -16.29 11.99
N LYS A 217 -11.56 -17.40 12.07
CA LYS A 217 -11.38 -18.47 13.06
C LYS A 217 -10.16 -19.36 12.77
N LYS A 218 -9.45 -19.13 11.65
CA LYS A 218 -8.34 -19.95 11.11
C LYS A 218 -8.76 -21.38 10.73
N ASP A 219 -10.04 -21.60 10.49
CA ASP A 219 -10.55 -22.83 9.90
C ASP A 219 -10.53 -22.70 8.37
N PHE A 220 -9.34 -22.95 7.80
CA PHE A 220 -9.11 -22.74 6.38
C PHE A 220 -9.81 -23.80 5.50
N ASP A 221 -10.08 -24.98 6.02
CA ASP A 221 -10.87 -26.00 5.30
C ASP A 221 -12.31 -25.56 5.11
N CYS A 222 -12.95 -25.08 6.17
CA CYS A 222 -14.27 -24.47 6.11
C CYS A 222 -14.26 -23.24 5.17
N ALA A 223 -13.28 -22.36 5.30
CA ALA A 223 -13.18 -21.14 4.49
C ALA A 223 -13.14 -21.45 2.99
N VAL A 224 -12.30 -22.41 2.59
CA VAL A 224 -12.21 -22.90 1.21
C VAL A 224 -13.54 -23.49 0.75
N SER A 225 -14.10 -24.46 1.51
CA SER A 225 -15.34 -25.13 1.15
C SER A 225 -16.48 -24.13 0.88
N LYS A 226 -16.67 -23.16 1.78
CA LYS A 226 -17.72 -22.14 1.64
C LYS A 226 -17.46 -21.16 0.48
N ALA A 227 -16.23 -20.74 0.27
CA ALA A 227 -15.88 -19.83 -0.82
C ALA A 227 -15.94 -20.51 -2.20
N GLU A 228 -15.60 -21.78 -2.30
CA GLU A 228 -15.74 -22.55 -3.55
C GLU A 228 -17.18 -22.75 -3.96
N ILE A 229 -18.11 -22.94 -3.02
CA ILE A 229 -19.55 -22.98 -3.32
C ILE A 229 -19.95 -21.67 -4.04
N VAL A 230 -19.49 -20.53 -3.56
CA VAL A 230 -19.76 -19.22 -4.20
C VAL A 230 -19.12 -19.16 -5.59
N TYR A 231 -17.89 -19.60 -5.74
CA TYR A 231 -17.19 -19.58 -7.03
C TYR A 231 -17.87 -20.47 -8.06
N VAL A 232 -18.22 -21.70 -7.68
CA VAL A 232 -18.91 -22.66 -8.57
C VAL A 232 -20.27 -22.12 -9.03
N ALA A 233 -21.05 -21.54 -8.11
CA ALA A 233 -22.36 -21.00 -8.42
C ALA A 233 -22.33 -19.72 -9.26
N MET A 234 -21.32 -18.86 -9.05
CA MET A 234 -21.21 -17.56 -9.70
C MET A 234 -20.38 -17.58 -11.00
N GLY A 235 -19.51 -18.56 -11.18
CA GLY A 235 -18.65 -18.68 -12.35
C GLY A 235 -17.88 -17.37 -12.65
N ASP A 236 -18.00 -16.89 -13.88
CA ASP A 236 -17.29 -15.70 -14.34
C ASP A 236 -17.70 -14.38 -13.68
N VAL A 237 -18.89 -14.32 -13.06
CA VAL A 237 -19.36 -13.12 -12.35
C VAL A 237 -18.94 -13.10 -10.87
N THR A 238 -18.10 -14.06 -10.44
CA THR A 238 -17.56 -14.12 -9.09
C THR A 238 -16.80 -12.83 -8.76
N LYS A 239 -17.11 -12.26 -7.60
CA LYS A 239 -16.46 -11.02 -7.13
C LYS A 239 -15.01 -11.27 -6.74
N PRO A 240 -14.08 -10.35 -7.03
CA PRO A 240 -12.65 -10.49 -6.72
C PRO A 240 -12.34 -10.87 -5.28
N LYS A 241 -13.13 -10.39 -4.30
CA LYS A 241 -12.96 -10.69 -2.88
C LYS A 241 -13.02 -12.19 -2.54
N VAL A 242 -13.74 -12.99 -3.35
CA VAL A 242 -13.83 -14.45 -3.17
C VAL A 242 -12.49 -15.08 -3.55
N PHE A 243 -11.91 -14.67 -4.67
CA PHE A 243 -10.59 -15.15 -5.11
C PHE A 243 -9.48 -14.78 -4.13
N ARG A 244 -9.53 -13.56 -3.57
CA ARG A 244 -8.60 -13.13 -2.52
C ARG A 244 -8.63 -14.06 -1.31
N LEU A 245 -9.84 -14.37 -0.81
CA LEU A 245 -10.01 -15.25 0.34
C LEU A 245 -9.51 -16.66 0.02
N LEU A 246 -9.86 -17.20 -1.16
CA LEU A 246 -9.40 -18.52 -1.59
C LEU A 246 -7.87 -18.56 -1.73
N ALA A 247 -7.25 -17.54 -2.32
CA ALA A 247 -5.79 -17.47 -2.46
C ALA A 247 -5.09 -17.53 -1.10
N ASP A 248 -5.56 -16.75 -0.13
CA ASP A 248 -4.98 -16.73 1.21
C ASP A 248 -5.28 -18.05 1.97
N ALA A 249 -6.52 -18.53 1.98
CA ALA A 249 -6.89 -19.76 2.67
C ALA A 249 -6.10 -20.98 2.14
N TYR A 250 -5.93 -21.11 0.82
CA TYR A 250 -5.08 -22.17 0.24
C TYR A 250 -3.60 -21.99 0.57
N PHE A 251 -3.11 -20.73 0.63
CA PHE A 251 -1.75 -20.47 1.06
C PHE A 251 -1.51 -20.92 2.51
N GLN A 252 -2.43 -20.61 3.43
CA GLN A 252 -2.37 -21.06 4.82
C GLN A 252 -2.40 -22.58 4.95
N LYS A 253 -3.13 -23.27 4.07
CA LYS A 253 -3.16 -24.74 3.96
C LYS A 253 -1.90 -25.31 3.29
N LYS A 254 -0.98 -24.49 2.82
CA LYS A 254 0.20 -24.89 2.03
C LYS A 254 -0.13 -25.54 0.68
N ASP A 255 -1.33 -25.38 0.19
CA ASP A 255 -1.71 -25.72 -1.18
C ASP A 255 -1.36 -24.54 -2.11
N TYR A 256 -0.08 -24.45 -2.41
CA TYR A 256 0.47 -23.31 -3.15
C TYR A 256 0.00 -23.27 -4.62
N ALA A 257 -0.35 -24.41 -5.18
CA ALA A 257 -0.87 -24.49 -6.56
C ALA A 257 -2.23 -23.80 -6.68
N ASN A 258 -3.18 -24.13 -5.80
CA ASN A 258 -4.48 -23.48 -5.75
C ASN A 258 -4.36 -22.03 -5.25
N ALA A 259 -3.49 -21.74 -4.30
CA ALA A 259 -3.21 -20.36 -3.86
C ALA A 259 -2.80 -19.48 -5.05
N LYS A 260 -1.87 -19.96 -5.90
CA LYS A 260 -1.45 -19.25 -7.11
C LYS A 260 -2.59 -19.07 -8.10
N LYS A 261 -3.33 -20.12 -8.41
CA LYS A 261 -4.50 -20.09 -9.30
C LYS A 261 -5.47 -18.97 -8.92
N TYR A 262 -5.89 -18.92 -7.64
CA TYR A 262 -6.86 -17.93 -7.19
C TYR A 262 -6.26 -16.53 -7.03
N SER A 263 -4.98 -16.40 -6.71
CA SER A 263 -4.25 -15.14 -6.74
C SER A 263 -4.20 -14.55 -8.16
N ASP A 264 -3.92 -15.37 -9.17
CA ASP A 264 -3.89 -14.94 -10.57
C ASP A 264 -5.27 -14.47 -11.04
N LEU A 265 -6.35 -15.20 -10.69
CA LEU A 265 -7.72 -14.79 -10.96
C LEU A 265 -8.11 -13.47 -10.27
N PHE A 266 -7.66 -13.27 -9.03
CA PHE A 266 -7.89 -12.02 -8.31
C PHE A 266 -7.27 -10.83 -9.03
N PHE A 267 -5.97 -10.91 -9.37
CA PHE A 267 -5.25 -9.83 -10.05
C PHE A 267 -5.73 -9.59 -11.49
N GLN A 268 -6.27 -10.61 -12.15
CA GLN A 268 -6.86 -10.47 -13.47
C GLN A 268 -8.21 -9.73 -13.44
N LYS A 269 -9.03 -9.94 -12.40
CA LYS A 269 -10.41 -9.42 -12.34
C LYS A 269 -10.58 -8.13 -11.56
N LYS A 270 -9.62 -7.76 -10.71
CA LYS A 270 -9.70 -6.53 -9.91
C LYS A 270 -9.11 -5.35 -10.66
N ASN A 271 -9.77 -4.19 -10.56
CA ASN A 271 -9.19 -2.94 -11.05
C ASN A 271 -7.92 -2.61 -10.22
N PRO A 272 -6.78 -2.30 -10.87
CA PRO A 272 -5.55 -1.92 -10.18
C PRO A 272 -5.72 -0.80 -9.14
N ASP A 273 -6.59 0.18 -9.39
CA ASP A 273 -6.86 1.29 -8.48
C ASP A 273 -7.54 0.87 -7.16
N ASP A 274 -8.08 -0.36 -7.10
CA ASP A 274 -8.77 -0.88 -5.92
C ASP A 274 -7.86 -1.79 -5.05
N TYR A 275 -6.59 -2.03 -5.44
CA TYR A 275 -5.68 -2.86 -4.66
C TYR A 275 -5.33 -2.20 -3.33
N ILE A 276 -5.08 -3.05 -2.33
CA ILE A 276 -4.54 -2.64 -1.02
C ILE A 276 -3.18 -3.30 -0.79
N SER A 277 -2.41 -2.77 0.12
CA SER A 277 -1.08 -3.27 0.49
C SER A 277 -1.07 -4.80 0.75
N GLY A 278 -2.07 -5.30 1.50
CA GLY A 278 -2.20 -6.71 1.82
C GLY A 278 -2.40 -7.64 0.60
N ASP A 279 -2.97 -7.15 -0.50
CA ASP A 279 -3.14 -7.94 -1.73
C ASP A 279 -1.78 -8.30 -2.34
N HIS A 280 -0.89 -7.32 -2.40
CA HIS A 280 0.47 -7.51 -2.90
C HIS A 280 1.32 -8.37 -1.97
N LYS A 281 1.09 -8.28 -0.64
CA LYS A 281 1.77 -9.16 0.33
C LYS A 281 1.44 -10.63 0.07
N ILE A 282 0.16 -10.97 0.03
CA ILE A 282 -0.29 -12.34 -0.22
C ILE A 282 0.28 -12.85 -1.56
N ARG A 283 0.28 -11.99 -2.60
CA ARG A 283 0.85 -12.36 -3.90
C ARG A 283 2.34 -12.63 -3.82
N ALA A 284 3.11 -11.78 -3.15
CA ALA A 284 4.55 -11.98 -2.95
C ALA A 284 4.84 -13.29 -2.19
N ASP A 285 4.08 -13.55 -1.12
CA ASP A 285 4.21 -14.77 -0.32
C ASP A 285 3.92 -16.03 -1.17
N ILE A 286 2.85 -16.00 -1.98
CA ILE A 286 2.51 -17.11 -2.90
C ILE A 286 3.59 -17.31 -3.96
N LEU A 287 4.04 -16.23 -4.61
CA LEU A 287 5.09 -16.30 -5.64
C LEU A 287 6.39 -16.85 -5.05
N SER A 288 6.70 -16.56 -3.80
CA SER A 288 7.88 -17.09 -3.12
C SER A 288 7.88 -18.61 -3.01
N GLN A 289 6.71 -19.23 -2.90
CA GLN A 289 6.53 -20.68 -2.74
C GLN A 289 6.26 -21.40 -4.08
N THR A 290 5.92 -20.65 -5.12
CA THR A 290 5.51 -21.22 -6.43
C THR A 290 6.51 -20.96 -7.56
N GLY A 291 7.75 -20.59 -7.22
CA GLY A 291 8.81 -20.36 -8.20
C GLY A 291 8.69 -19.02 -8.93
N GLY A 292 8.03 -18.04 -8.33
CA GLY A 292 8.00 -16.67 -8.87
C GLY A 292 9.39 -16.09 -9.02
N THR A 293 9.59 -15.24 -10.02
CA THR A 293 10.87 -14.58 -10.26
C THR A 293 11.20 -13.56 -9.17
N THR A 294 12.48 -13.26 -9.01
CA THR A 294 12.94 -12.22 -8.08
C THR A 294 12.27 -10.87 -8.36
N ASP A 295 12.11 -10.51 -9.64
CA ASP A 295 11.49 -9.24 -10.04
C ASP A 295 9.98 -9.21 -9.74
N GLU A 296 9.25 -10.31 -9.95
CA GLU A 296 7.83 -10.37 -9.58
C GLU A 296 7.63 -10.17 -8.08
N ILE A 297 8.45 -10.82 -7.27
CA ILE A 297 8.39 -10.70 -5.81
C ILE A 297 8.76 -9.28 -5.38
N PHE A 298 9.85 -8.73 -5.89
CA PHE A 298 10.31 -7.36 -5.64
C PHE A 298 9.22 -6.33 -5.97
N ILE A 299 8.62 -6.43 -7.17
CA ILE A 299 7.58 -5.49 -7.63
C ILE A 299 6.37 -5.52 -6.69
N ASN A 300 5.96 -6.70 -6.22
CA ASN A 300 4.83 -6.79 -5.29
C ASN A 300 5.15 -6.15 -3.94
N TYR A 301 6.35 -6.34 -3.37
CA TYR A 301 6.73 -5.64 -2.15
C TYR A 301 6.80 -4.12 -2.34
N LEU A 302 7.33 -3.66 -3.48
CA LEU A 302 7.40 -2.23 -3.79
C LEU A 302 6.00 -1.61 -3.94
N GLN A 303 5.13 -2.21 -4.75
CA GLN A 303 3.76 -1.72 -4.99
C GLN A 303 2.92 -1.75 -3.71
N GLY A 304 3.02 -2.83 -2.92
CA GLY A 304 2.33 -2.92 -1.64
C GLY A 304 2.74 -1.81 -0.67
N SER A 305 4.01 -1.44 -0.63
CA SER A 305 4.48 -0.33 0.20
C SER A 305 3.92 1.03 -0.23
N VAL A 306 3.79 1.25 -1.54
CA VAL A 306 3.22 2.51 -2.07
C VAL A 306 1.76 2.69 -1.67
N LEU A 307 1.00 1.61 -1.66
CA LEU A 307 -0.43 1.61 -1.33
C LEU A 307 -0.73 1.78 0.16
N ASP A 308 0.24 1.58 1.04
CA ASP A 308 0.04 1.81 2.47
C ASP A 308 -0.02 3.32 2.78
N THR A 309 -0.81 3.72 3.76
CA THR A 309 -0.97 5.12 4.16
C THR A 309 -0.03 5.54 5.28
N LEU A 310 0.40 4.59 6.11
CA LEU A 310 1.26 4.85 7.27
C LEU A 310 2.73 4.65 6.91
N LEU A 311 3.56 5.64 7.19
CA LEU A 311 5.01 5.57 6.92
C LEU A 311 5.69 4.37 7.60
N SER A 312 5.33 4.06 8.84
CA SER A 312 5.84 2.88 9.55
C SER A 312 5.52 1.58 8.82
N SER A 313 4.26 1.44 8.37
CA SER A 313 3.80 0.26 7.64
C SER A 313 4.49 0.12 6.28
N LYS A 314 4.69 1.23 5.54
CA LYS A 314 5.49 1.24 4.30
C LYS A 314 6.89 0.69 4.53
N ILE A 315 7.57 1.20 5.55
CA ILE A 315 8.93 0.78 5.89
C ILE A 315 8.96 -0.69 6.30
N ASP A 316 8.02 -1.15 7.12
CA ASP A 316 7.97 -2.54 7.58
C ASP A 316 7.67 -3.51 6.42
N PHE A 317 6.85 -3.10 5.47
CA PHE A 317 6.57 -3.86 4.25
C PHE A 317 7.83 -4.03 3.38
N LEU A 318 8.57 -2.94 3.16
CA LEU A 318 9.84 -2.97 2.42
C LEU A 318 10.91 -3.80 3.14
N LYS A 319 10.97 -3.73 4.48
CA LYS A 319 11.89 -4.58 5.27
C LYS A 319 11.58 -6.07 5.11
N GLN A 320 10.30 -6.46 5.14
CA GLN A 320 9.91 -7.86 4.93
C GLN A 320 10.38 -8.36 3.55
N GLY A 321 10.16 -7.57 2.51
CA GLY A 321 10.65 -7.88 1.17
C GLY A 321 12.17 -7.96 1.08
N ALA A 322 12.88 -7.03 1.72
CA ALA A 322 14.34 -7.02 1.75
C ALA A 322 14.91 -8.26 2.48
N GLU A 323 14.35 -8.65 3.62
CA GLU A 323 14.80 -9.86 4.33
C GLU A 323 14.49 -11.13 3.53
N PHE A 324 13.34 -11.21 2.86
CA PHE A 324 13.03 -12.32 1.96
C PHE A 324 14.07 -12.45 0.83
N LEU A 325 14.36 -11.35 0.14
CA LEU A 325 15.34 -11.33 -0.96
C LEU A 325 16.77 -11.62 -0.48
N LYS A 326 17.11 -11.17 0.74
CA LYS A 326 18.37 -11.48 1.40
C LYS A 326 18.55 -12.98 1.64
N VAL A 327 17.52 -13.67 2.12
CA VAL A 327 17.55 -15.11 2.38
C VAL A 327 17.70 -15.90 1.07
N ARG A 328 17.06 -15.46 0.00
CA ARG A 328 17.19 -16.07 -1.33
C ARG A 328 18.64 -16.04 -1.85
N GLY A 329 19.35 -14.94 -1.63
CA GLY A 329 20.80 -14.84 -1.64
C GLY A 329 21.51 -14.84 -3.00
N ASP A 330 20.83 -15.08 -4.11
CA ASP A 330 21.42 -14.93 -5.44
C ASP A 330 21.71 -13.45 -5.79
N SER A 331 22.60 -13.23 -6.77
CA SER A 331 23.08 -11.89 -7.10
C SER A 331 21.95 -10.89 -7.42
N LEU A 332 20.94 -11.31 -8.21
CA LEU A 332 19.80 -10.44 -8.53
C LEU A 332 18.95 -10.14 -7.30
N SER A 333 18.70 -11.15 -6.46
CA SER A 333 17.96 -10.96 -5.20
C SER A 333 18.66 -9.99 -4.27
N ARG A 334 19.99 -10.03 -4.19
CA ARG A 334 20.78 -9.06 -3.41
C ARG A 334 20.69 -7.63 -3.98
N VAL A 335 20.70 -7.48 -5.29
CA VAL A 335 20.49 -6.17 -5.92
C VAL A 335 19.09 -5.63 -5.60
N ARG A 336 18.06 -6.47 -5.70
CA ARG A 336 16.67 -6.09 -5.38
C ARG A 336 16.46 -5.84 -3.88
N GLU A 337 17.17 -6.56 -3.01
CA GLU A 337 17.27 -6.21 -1.58
C GLU A 337 17.78 -4.78 -1.42
N GLY A 338 18.87 -4.44 -2.10
CA GLY A 338 19.44 -3.09 -2.09
C GLY A 338 18.45 -2.03 -2.57
N ASP A 339 17.71 -2.32 -3.64
CA ASP A 339 16.67 -1.41 -4.16
C ASP A 339 15.58 -1.14 -3.09
N LEU A 340 15.07 -2.17 -2.38
CA LEU A 340 14.09 -1.98 -1.30
C LEU A 340 14.66 -1.23 -0.09
N ARG A 341 15.92 -1.51 0.29
CA ARG A 341 16.58 -0.80 1.39
C ARG A 341 16.85 0.67 1.04
N LEU A 342 17.16 0.96 -0.21
CA LEU A 342 17.30 2.34 -0.69
C LEU A 342 15.98 3.11 -0.64
N GLU A 343 14.86 2.47 -0.95
CA GLU A 343 13.53 3.08 -0.74
C GLU A 343 13.25 3.37 0.75
N ILE A 344 13.69 2.50 1.66
CA ILE A 344 13.60 2.78 3.12
C ILE A 344 14.43 4.02 3.49
N VAL A 345 15.64 4.15 2.95
CA VAL A 345 16.51 5.33 3.15
C VAL A 345 15.77 6.60 2.70
N LYS A 346 15.19 6.60 1.49
CA LYS A 346 14.42 7.74 0.96
C LYS A 346 13.21 8.08 1.83
N LEU A 347 12.44 7.08 2.26
CA LEU A 347 11.25 7.28 3.10
C LEU A 347 11.56 7.83 4.49
N LYS A 348 12.71 7.49 5.05
CA LYS A 348 13.16 7.99 6.37
C LYS A 348 13.65 9.43 6.30
N GLY A 349 14.14 9.92 5.15
CA GLY A 349 14.66 11.28 4.98
C GLY A 349 15.72 11.63 6.03
N ASP A 350 15.51 12.70 6.79
CA ASP A 350 16.46 13.14 7.83
C ASP A 350 16.62 12.17 8.99
N LYS A 351 15.70 11.21 9.16
CA LYS A 351 15.73 10.18 10.23
C LYS A 351 16.52 8.93 9.83
N VAL A 352 17.19 8.96 8.69
CA VAL A 352 18.01 7.85 8.23
C VAL A 352 19.25 7.72 9.10
N GLY A 353 19.54 6.49 9.57
CA GLY A 353 20.73 6.18 10.38
C GLY A 353 21.83 5.50 9.57
N GLN A 354 23.02 5.39 10.21
CA GLN A 354 24.18 4.68 9.64
C GLN A 354 23.84 3.31 9.11
N ARG A 355 23.07 2.55 9.89
CA ARG A 355 22.69 1.18 9.54
C ARG A 355 21.86 1.09 8.26
N ASP A 356 21.00 2.04 8.01
CA ASP A 356 20.16 2.03 6.81
C ASP A 356 21.01 2.16 5.53
N PHE A 357 21.99 3.07 5.53
CA PHE A 357 22.95 3.21 4.44
C PHE A 357 23.82 1.97 4.28
N PHE A 358 24.37 1.48 5.40
CA PHE A 358 25.21 0.30 5.38
C PHE A 358 24.47 -0.92 4.80
N ASP A 359 23.28 -1.21 5.31
CA ASP A 359 22.48 -2.36 4.87
C ASP A 359 22.15 -2.26 3.37
N ALA A 360 21.84 -1.06 2.85
CA ALA A 360 21.58 -0.83 1.43
C ALA A 360 22.84 -1.02 0.57
N GLY A 361 23.94 -0.38 0.92
CA GLY A 361 25.21 -0.49 0.20
C GLY A 361 25.77 -1.90 0.23
N PHE A 362 25.67 -2.57 1.37
CA PHE A 362 26.16 -3.94 1.53
C PHE A 362 25.35 -4.96 0.71
N ALA A 363 24.04 -4.77 0.58
CA ALA A 363 23.21 -5.59 -0.29
C ALA A 363 23.65 -5.48 -1.76
N TYR A 364 23.89 -4.28 -2.24
CA TYR A 364 24.43 -4.07 -3.60
C TYR A 364 25.83 -4.65 -3.77
N TYR A 365 26.70 -4.51 -2.77
CA TYR A 365 28.04 -5.12 -2.80
C TYR A 365 27.96 -6.64 -2.95
N GLN A 366 27.10 -7.31 -2.14
CA GLN A 366 26.88 -8.75 -2.24
C GLN A 366 26.26 -9.16 -3.58
N GLY A 367 25.41 -8.30 -4.17
CA GLY A 367 24.84 -8.47 -5.50
C GLY A 367 25.82 -8.15 -6.63
N LYS A 368 27.06 -7.78 -6.31
CA LYS A 368 28.12 -7.38 -7.25
C LYS A 368 27.75 -6.14 -8.08
N ASN A 369 26.77 -5.34 -7.64
CA ASN A 369 26.49 -4.04 -8.21
C ASN A 369 27.36 -3.00 -7.52
N TYR A 370 28.64 -3.00 -7.88
CA TYR A 370 29.65 -2.20 -7.22
C TYR A 370 29.45 -0.70 -7.43
N GLU A 371 28.90 -0.26 -8.56
CA GLU A 371 28.60 1.14 -8.84
C GLU A 371 27.57 1.71 -7.85
N LYS A 372 26.45 1.03 -7.66
CA LYS A 372 25.44 1.45 -6.68
C LYS A 372 25.96 1.34 -5.24
N ALA A 373 26.73 0.29 -4.94
CA ALA A 373 27.32 0.12 -3.63
C ALA A 373 28.26 1.27 -3.28
N ASP A 374 29.14 1.64 -4.21
CA ASP A 374 30.11 2.74 -4.07
C ASP A 374 29.41 4.07 -3.83
N SER A 375 28.42 4.40 -4.67
CA SER A 375 27.62 5.63 -4.53
C SER A 375 26.96 5.77 -3.15
N ILE A 376 26.50 4.66 -2.55
CA ILE A 376 25.90 4.69 -1.21
C ILE A 376 26.96 4.86 -0.13
N PHE A 377 28.13 4.21 -0.29
CA PHE A 377 29.21 4.35 0.68
C PHE A 377 29.94 5.68 0.57
N ASP A 378 29.91 6.37 -0.59
CA ASP A 378 30.32 7.77 -0.71
C ASP A 378 29.47 8.65 0.20
N VAL A 379 28.13 8.57 0.07
CA VAL A 379 27.19 9.30 0.94
C VAL A 379 27.39 8.95 2.42
N PHE A 380 27.60 7.67 2.72
CA PHE A 380 27.89 7.22 4.08
C PHE A 380 29.16 7.85 4.63
N THR A 381 30.25 7.81 3.87
CA THR A 381 31.57 8.33 4.27
C THR A 381 31.57 9.85 4.46
N ASP A 382 30.82 10.57 3.63
CA ASP A 382 30.67 12.03 3.76
C ASP A 382 29.84 12.40 4.99
N LYS A 383 28.78 11.64 5.27
CA LYS A 383 27.90 11.90 6.42
C LYS A 383 28.51 11.44 7.75
N TYR A 384 29.34 10.41 7.73
CA TYR A 384 29.93 9.79 8.90
C TYR A 384 31.46 9.63 8.72
N PRO A 385 32.24 10.72 8.65
CA PRO A 385 33.64 10.69 8.28
C PRO A 385 34.55 9.98 9.29
N ASP A 386 34.11 9.84 10.53
CA ASP A 386 34.84 9.14 11.60
C ASP A 386 34.54 7.64 11.70
N GLU A 387 33.59 7.15 10.91
CA GLU A 387 33.20 5.76 10.89
C GLU A 387 34.05 4.95 9.92
N VAL A 388 34.56 3.83 10.39
CA VAL A 388 35.42 2.93 9.60
C VAL A 388 34.71 2.21 8.47
N TYR A 389 33.39 2.04 8.56
CA TYR A 389 32.61 1.19 7.66
C TYR A 389 32.53 1.72 6.22
N GLY A 390 32.44 3.04 6.04
CA GLY A 390 32.45 3.64 4.71
C GLY A 390 33.74 3.38 3.93
N PRO A 391 34.90 3.87 4.40
CA PRO A 391 36.19 3.61 3.76
C PRO A 391 36.54 2.13 3.65
N MET A 392 36.13 1.29 4.62
CA MET A 392 36.28 -0.16 4.55
C MET A 392 35.55 -0.76 3.35
N MET A 393 34.31 -0.39 3.15
CA MET A 393 33.51 -0.93 2.06
C MET A 393 33.97 -0.41 0.70
N GLN A 394 34.34 0.88 0.60
CA GLN A 394 34.92 1.47 -0.61
C GLN A 394 36.25 0.79 -0.97
N TYR A 395 37.12 0.54 0.02
CA TYR A 395 38.33 -0.25 -0.18
C TYR A 395 38.02 -1.64 -0.76
N ASN A 396 37.03 -2.35 -0.23
CA ASN A 396 36.66 -3.68 -0.71
C ASN A 396 36.04 -3.64 -2.12
N ILE A 397 35.20 -2.65 -2.40
CA ILE A 397 34.57 -2.43 -3.72
C ILE A 397 35.65 -2.17 -4.77
N HIS A 398 36.54 -1.22 -4.52
CA HIS A 398 37.58 -0.85 -5.47
C HIS A 398 38.63 -1.95 -5.66
N ARG A 399 38.89 -2.77 -4.64
CA ARG A 399 39.69 -4.01 -4.81
C ARG A 399 39.00 -5.04 -5.70
N ALA A 400 37.68 -5.15 -5.61
CA ALA A 400 36.95 -6.07 -6.49
C ALA A 400 36.91 -5.57 -7.94
N LEU A 401 36.88 -4.26 -8.15
CA LEU A 401 36.91 -3.63 -9.48
C LEU A 401 38.32 -3.61 -10.13
N ASP A 402 39.37 -3.56 -9.30
CA ASP A 402 40.78 -3.52 -9.73
C ASP A 402 41.56 -4.62 -9.00
N SER A 403 41.24 -5.89 -9.33
CA SER A 403 41.80 -7.07 -8.67
C SER A 403 43.31 -7.26 -8.90
N THR A 404 43.83 -6.73 -10.00
CA THR A 404 45.28 -6.74 -10.34
C THR A 404 46.05 -5.59 -9.72
N MET A 405 45.39 -4.64 -9.09
CA MET A 405 45.94 -3.39 -8.54
C MET A 405 46.53 -2.43 -9.57
N GLU A 406 46.46 -2.72 -10.88
CA GLU A 406 47.15 -1.93 -11.92
C GLU A 406 46.69 -0.47 -11.97
N LYS A 407 45.41 -0.21 -11.67
CA LYS A 407 44.84 1.13 -11.67
C LYS A 407 44.97 1.85 -10.33
N GLY A 408 45.29 1.13 -9.27
CA GLY A 408 45.38 1.65 -7.89
C GLY A 408 44.07 2.20 -7.33
N MET A 409 42.93 1.74 -7.85
CA MET A 409 41.62 2.27 -7.50
C MET A 409 41.31 2.19 -5.99
N ALA A 410 41.77 1.16 -5.31
CA ALA A 410 41.51 0.98 -3.89
C ALA A 410 42.51 1.72 -2.96
N VAL A 411 43.59 2.28 -3.51
CA VAL A 411 44.66 2.91 -2.71
C VAL A 411 44.16 4.08 -1.86
N PRO A 412 43.44 5.08 -2.39
CA PRO A 412 42.96 6.21 -1.58
C PRO A 412 42.05 5.76 -0.42
N TRP A 413 41.24 4.75 -0.67
CA TRP A 413 40.33 4.19 0.34
C TRP A 413 41.08 3.33 1.37
N ALA A 414 42.09 2.60 0.94
CA ALA A 414 42.98 1.86 1.85
C ALA A 414 43.72 2.81 2.81
N GLU A 415 44.24 3.92 2.32
CA GLU A 415 44.90 4.94 3.14
C GLU A 415 43.91 5.58 4.13
N LYS A 416 42.73 5.97 3.68
CA LYS A 416 41.69 6.55 4.53
C LYS A 416 41.23 5.55 5.61
N TYR A 417 41.03 4.28 5.23
CA TYR A 417 40.67 3.20 6.15
C TYR A 417 41.77 2.93 7.17
N LEU A 418 43.02 2.87 6.73
CA LEU A 418 44.18 2.66 7.60
C LEU A 418 44.30 3.75 8.67
N ASN A 419 44.16 5.04 8.27
CA ASN A 419 44.20 6.17 9.18
C ASN A 419 43.13 6.11 10.28
N LEU A 420 41.93 5.64 9.95
CA LEU A 420 40.88 5.45 10.95
C LEU A 420 41.16 4.26 11.88
N LEU A 421 41.72 3.17 11.36
CA LEU A 421 42.09 2.00 12.15
C LEU A 421 43.24 2.29 13.14
N GLU A 422 44.20 3.15 12.76
CA GLU A 422 45.34 3.55 13.58
C GLU A 422 44.95 4.33 14.84
N ARG A 423 43.70 4.84 14.93
CA ARG A 423 43.18 5.48 16.15
C ARG A 423 43.05 4.50 17.34
N ASP A 424 42.96 3.18 17.07
CA ASP A 424 42.97 2.13 18.06
C ASP A 424 43.76 0.91 17.53
N THR A 425 45.07 1.01 17.58
CA THR A 425 45.98 0.01 17.02
C THR A 425 45.89 -1.33 17.72
N ALA A 426 45.59 -1.34 19.02
CA ALA A 426 45.50 -2.58 19.80
C ALA A 426 44.32 -3.44 19.35
N LYS A 427 43.15 -2.80 19.16
CA LYS A 427 41.92 -3.45 18.69
C LYS A 427 42.04 -3.88 17.22
N ASN A 428 42.66 -3.04 16.39
CA ASN A 428 42.64 -3.20 14.94
C ASN A 428 43.90 -3.82 14.34
N LYS A 429 44.83 -4.29 15.17
CA LYS A 429 46.15 -4.79 14.78
C LYS A 429 46.14 -5.69 13.53
N LYS A 430 45.32 -6.73 13.51
CA LYS A 430 45.22 -7.67 12.38
C LYS A 430 44.75 -7.00 11.08
N THR A 431 43.79 -6.12 11.19
CA THR A 431 43.22 -5.39 10.05
C THR A 431 44.20 -4.37 9.49
N ILE A 432 44.93 -3.65 10.38
CA ILE A 432 45.98 -2.71 10.00
C ILE A 432 47.07 -3.43 9.20
N ILE A 433 47.55 -4.58 9.68
CA ILE A 433 48.56 -5.37 8.97
C ILE A 433 48.02 -5.76 7.55
N GLY A 434 46.76 -6.19 7.43
CA GLY A 434 46.19 -6.57 6.14
C GLY A 434 46.10 -5.42 5.16
N VAL A 435 45.64 -4.23 5.59
CA VAL A 435 45.52 -3.05 4.74
C VAL A 435 46.90 -2.47 4.38
N ALA A 436 47.82 -2.40 5.35
CA ALA A 436 49.19 -1.97 5.12
C ALA A 436 49.94 -2.93 4.17
N SER A 437 49.70 -4.22 4.23
CA SER A 437 50.25 -5.20 3.28
C SER A 437 49.76 -4.97 1.85
N TYR A 438 48.48 -4.61 1.66
CA TYR A 438 47.96 -4.24 0.35
C TYR A 438 48.69 -3.00 -0.21
N LEU A 439 48.84 -1.96 0.61
CA LEU A 439 49.53 -0.71 0.23
C LEU A 439 50.99 -0.95 -0.06
N ALA A 440 51.71 -1.72 0.78
CA ALA A 440 53.08 -2.10 0.54
C ALA A 440 53.26 -2.86 -0.78
N SER A 441 52.39 -3.81 -1.06
CA SER A 441 52.38 -4.58 -2.33
C SER A 441 52.16 -3.70 -3.55
N TYR A 442 51.20 -2.78 -3.48
CA TYR A 442 50.93 -1.80 -4.56
C TYR A 442 52.15 -0.93 -4.86
N HIS A 443 52.74 -0.32 -3.82
CA HIS A 443 53.89 0.55 -3.99
C HIS A 443 55.13 -0.21 -4.45
N ALA A 444 55.38 -1.41 -3.94
CA ALA A 444 56.52 -2.24 -4.34
C ALA A 444 56.38 -2.79 -5.77
N ASN A 445 55.20 -3.28 -6.16
CA ASN A 445 55.06 -4.10 -7.35
C ASN A 445 54.50 -3.33 -8.55
N ILE A 446 53.63 -2.31 -8.33
CA ILE A 446 52.98 -1.55 -9.38
C ILE A 446 53.69 -0.22 -9.60
N VAL A 447 53.72 0.63 -8.58
CA VAL A 447 54.32 1.99 -8.68
C VAL A 447 55.83 1.95 -8.69
N LYS A 448 56.46 0.92 -8.12
CA LYS A 448 57.90 0.79 -7.91
C LYS A 448 58.47 1.88 -6.97
N ASP A 449 57.60 2.38 -6.05
CA ASP A 449 57.99 3.30 -4.99
C ASP A 449 58.45 2.52 -3.76
N ARG A 450 59.76 2.28 -3.73
CA ARG A 450 60.41 1.51 -2.69
C ARG A 450 60.24 2.12 -1.30
N GLU A 451 60.37 3.45 -1.19
CA GLU A 451 60.34 4.14 0.10
C GLU A 451 58.94 4.05 0.75
N LYS A 452 57.91 4.28 -0.04
CA LYS A 452 56.54 4.07 0.46
C LYS A 452 56.24 2.61 0.80
N ALA A 453 56.71 1.66 0.03
CA ALA A 453 56.56 0.26 0.34
C ALA A 453 57.25 -0.11 1.69
N LEU A 454 58.48 0.40 1.91
CA LEU A 454 59.18 0.21 3.18
C LEU A 454 58.49 0.89 4.37
N GLU A 455 57.89 2.07 4.17
CA GLU A 455 57.10 2.75 5.20
C GLU A 455 55.98 1.84 5.73
N TYR A 456 55.16 1.28 4.83
CA TYR A 456 54.06 0.38 5.23
C TYR A 456 54.57 -0.95 5.87
N LEU A 457 55.63 -1.53 5.34
CA LEU A 457 56.24 -2.73 5.95
C LEU A 457 56.78 -2.47 7.35
N ARG A 458 57.42 -1.31 7.59
CA ARG A 458 57.90 -0.91 8.92
C ARG A 458 56.72 -0.69 9.90
N LYS A 459 55.64 -0.07 9.47
CA LYS A 459 54.41 0.00 10.27
C LYS A 459 53.89 -1.39 10.66
N MET A 460 53.91 -2.33 9.73
CA MET A 460 53.51 -3.72 10.03
C MET A 460 54.46 -4.39 11.05
N LEU A 461 55.78 -4.18 10.90
CA LEU A 461 56.79 -4.78 11.81
C LEU A 461 56.67 -4.24 13.23
N VAL A 462 56.31 -2.96 13.41
CA VAL A 462 56.02 -2.38 14.75
C VAL A 462 54.88 -3.15 15.45
N LEU A 463 53.87 -3.53 14.69
CA LEU A 463 52.72 -4.26 15.22
C LEU A 463 53.03 -5.77 15.42
N ASP A 464 53.88 -6.36 14.57
CA ASP A 464 54.23 -7.77 14.63
C ASP A 464 55.77 -7.97 14.53
N PRO A 465 56.51 -7.65 15.61
CA PRO A 465 58.00 -7.63 15.60
C PRO A 465 58.65 -8.98 15.34
N THR A 466 57.94 -10.06 15.56
CA THR A 466 58.46 -11.43 15.39
C THR A 466 58.21 -12.02 14.01
N ASN A 467 57.55 -11.27 13.12
CA ASN A 467 57.13 -11.76 11.80
C ASN A 467 58.31 -11.78 10.82
N GLU A 468 58.88 -12.96 10.61
CA GLU A 468 60.01 -13.16 9.73
C GLU A 468 59.73 -12.84 8.25
N ILE A 469 58.48 -12.98 7.79
CA ILE A 469 58.08 -12.65 6.42
C ILE A 469 58.23 -11.13 6.20
N ILE A 470 57.73 -10.32 7.16
CA ILE A 470 57.83 -8.87 7.07
C ILE A 470 59.31 -8.43 7.10
N LYS A 471 60.12 -9.00 7.99
CA LYS A 471 61.58 -8.72 8.06
C LYS A 471 62.28 -9.05 6.76
N ASN A 472 61.98 -10.23 6.20
CA ASN A 472 62.57 -10.62 4.92
C ASN A 472 62.17 -9.69 3.78
N ASN A 473 60.88 -9.30 3.68
CA ASN A 473 60.40 -8.36 2.67
C ASN A 473 61.11 -6.99 2.77
N ILE A 474 61.31 -6.50 3.99
CA ILE A 474 62.11 -5.26 4.23
C ILE A 474 63.55 -5.46 3.73
N SER A 475 64.23 -6.54 4.14
CA SER A 475 65.60 -6.81 3.73
C SER A 475 65.76 -6.93 2.20
N VAL A 476 64.82 -7.58 1.54
CA VAL A 476 64.79 -7.71 0.07
C VAL A 476 64.66 -6.34 -0.61
N LEU A 477 63.73 -5.52 -0.14
CA LEU A 477 63.54 -4.17 -0.70
C LEU A 477 64.72 -3.25 -0.39
N GLU A 478 65.34 -3.33 0.78
CA GLU A 478 66.51 -2.52 1.14
C GLU A 478 67.76 -2.88 0.33
N LYS A 479 67.91 -4.11 -0.10
CA LYS A 479 69.01 -4.59 -0.94
C LYS A 479 68.78 -4.39 -2.44
N ALA A 480 67.54 -4.12 -2.88
CA ALA A 480 67.25 -3.90 -4.27
C ALA A 480 67.93 -2.60 -4.77
N PRO A 481 68.51 -2.56 -5.99
CA PRO A 481 69.06 -1.33 -6.55
C PRO A 481 67.98 -0.23 -6.63
N ALA A 482 68.38 1.00 -6.31
CA ALA A 482 67.48 2.16 -6.37
C ALA A 482 66.93 2.31 -7.80
N THR A 483 65.68 2.00 -8.00
CA THR A 483 64.96 2.30 -9.25
C THR A 483 64.72 3.81 -9.31
N LYS A 484 65.21 4.48 -10.37
CA LYS A 484 64.90 5.88 -10.62
C LYS A 484 63.37 6.06 -10.65
N PRO A 485 62.80 7.01 -9.89
CA PRO A 485 61.37 7.30 -10.00
C PRO A 485 61.00 7.52 -11.46
N PRO A 486 59.88 7.01 -11.95
CA PRO A 486 59.39 7.39 -13.28
C PRO A 486 59.24 8.91 -13.31
N ALA A 487 59.74 9.55 -14.39
CA ALA A 487 59.62 10.98 -14.59
C ALA A 487 58.13 11.38 -14.47
N PRO A 488 57.80 12.49 -13.80
CA PRO A 488 56.40 12.89 -13.66
C PRO A 488 55.80 13.03 -15.05
N THR A 489 54.84 12.21 -15.35
CA THR A 489 53.99 12.34 -16.53
C THR A 489 53.29 13.70 -16.45
N LYS A 490 53.73 14.64 -17.30
CA LYS A 490 53.04 15.92 -17.50
C LYS A 490 51.62 15.63 -17.94
N GLY A 491 50.65 15.96 -17.08
CA GLY A 491 49.25 15.99 -17.48
C GLY A 491 48.36 14.98 -16.76
N GLY A 492 48.37 14.98 -15.44
CA GLY A 492 47.21 14.54 -14.67
C GLY A 492 46.63 15.76 -13.98
N ALA A 493 45.65 16.38 -14.62
CA ALA A 493 44.84 17.38 -13.95
C ALA A 493 44.25 16.77 -12.69
N ALA A 494 44.35 17.49 -11.59
CA ALA A 494 43.64 17.14 -10.36
C ALA A 494 42.18 16.81 -10.70
N PRO A 495 41.57 15.78 -10.05
CA PRO A 495 40.18 15.53 -10.28
C PRO A 495 39.38 16.76 -9.91
N ALA A 496 38.81 17.40 -10.93
CA ALA A 496 37.89 18.50 -10.77
C ALA A 496 36.76 17.99 -9.87
N LYS A 497 36.46 18.74 -8.81
CA LYS A 497 35.23 18.58 -8.04
C LYS A 497 34.12 18.41 -9.05
N ALA A 498 33.47 17.24 -9.05
CA ALA A 498 32.28 16.98 -9.82
C ALA A 498 31.22 17.98 -9.34
N GLY A 499 31.07 19.06 -10.08
CA GLY A 499 29.98 19.99 -9.95
C GLY A 499 28.71 19.26 -10.35
N SER A 500 27.70 19.40 -9.54
CA SER A 500 26.34 18.94 -9.79
C SER A 500 25.94 19.23 -11.23
N PRO A 501 25.43 18.26 -12.00
CA PRO A 501 24.96 18.53 -13.34
C PRO A 501 23.74 19.45 -13.29
N LYS A 502 23.87 20.65 -13.88
CA LYS A 502 22.72 21.46 -14.28
C LYS A 502 21.92 20.69 -15.33
N PRO A 503 20.59 20.71 -15.25
CA PRO A 503 19.77 20.03 -16.25
C PRO A 503 19.90 20.72 -17.60
N SER A 504 20.55 20.09 -18.57
CA SER A 504 20.47 20.49 -19.97
C SER A 504 19.20 19.86 -20.57
N ALA A 505 18.29 20.71 -20.97
CA ALA A 505 17.15 20.36 -21.81
C ALA A 505 17.65 19.85 -23.18
N LYS A 506 17.40 18.58 -23.46
CA LYS A 506 17.13 18.11 -24.83
C LYS A 506 16.22 16.87 -24.74
N ALA A 507 15.09 17.03 -25.41
CA ALA A 507 13.99 16.10 -25.52
C ALA A 507 14.42 14.74 -26.09
N ALA A 508 14.03 13.67 -25.39
CA ALA A 508 13.73 12.40 -26.02
C ALA A 508 12.32 12.00 -25.52
N THR A 509 11.42 11.96 -26.45
CA THR A 509 10.01 11.62 -26.31
C THR A 509 9.86 10.20 -25.77
N ASN A 510 9.50 10.06 -24.48
CA ASN A 510 8.86 8.88 -23.95
C ASN A 510 7.41 9.26 -23.61
N LYS A 511 6.50 8.54 -24.24
CA LYS A 511 5.07 8.68 -24.05
C LYS A 511 4.72 8.58 -22.55
N GLU A 512 4.31 9.69 -22.00
CA GLU A 512 3.65 9.77 -20.71
C GLU A 512 2.30 9.08 -20.80
N ILE A 513 2.06 8.16 -19.87
CA ILE A 513 0.72 7.69 -19.54
C ILE A 513 0.13 8.73 -18.60
N PRO A 514 -0.96 9.42 -18.93
CA PRO A 514 -1.50 10.47 -18.09
C PRO A 514 -2.17 9.89 -16.85
N ILE A 515 -1.64 10.20 -15.68
CA ILE A 515 -2.36 10.07 -14.41
C ILE A 515 -3.28 11.28 -14.30
N LYS A 516 -4.57 11.06 -14.48
CA LYS A 516 -5.60 12.04 -14.09
C LYS A 516 -5.96 11.82 -12.62
N THR A 517 -5.88 12.91 -11.89
CA THR A 517 -6.32 13.11 -10.50
C THR A 517 -7.79 12.75 -10.29
#